data_c1e41c9dbae66bde9b6d05c65442741c
#
_entry.id   c1e41c9dbae66bde9b6d05c65442741c
#
_cell.length_a   1.000
_cell.length_b   1.000
_cell.length_c   1.000
_cell.angle_alpha   90.00
_cell.angle_beta   90.00
_cell.angle_gamma   90.00
#
_symmetry.space_group_name_H-M   'P 1'
#
loop_
_entity.id
_entity.type
_entity.pdbx_description
1 polymer ?
#
loop_
_entity_poly.entity_id
_entity_poly.type
_entity_poly.pdbx_seq_one_letter_code
_entity_poly.pdbx_strand_id
1 'polypeptide(L)'
;MAFAGVGLHVIIALFFAVHAVRTGQNNYWLFILLAFPFLGSVVYAIAIYLPNSRRERGARQLVRQAAKSLDPTRELREAQAAFDYSATAQNEIRLAQSLLEAGQPRQALQHFEASMKGPFANDLEIRWGAARAALDAEQPQTALQHLKVIAQTDINYRADEVGLLIAKAYAAQGDNAMVGHEQGVVLAG
;
A
#
# COMPACT_ATOMS: atom_id res chain seq x y z
N MET A 1 12.08 38.96 -30.57
CA MET A 1 11.52 38.08 -29.52
C MET A 1 11.85 36.57 -29.68
N ALA A 2 12.35 36.09 -30.82
CA ALA A 2 12.69 34.68 -31.05
C ALA A 2 13.94 34.19 -30.28
N PHE A 3 14.89 35.04 -29.98
CA PHE A 3 16.14 34.65 -29.32
C PHE A 3 16.03 34.35 -27.84
N ALA A 4 15.04 34.91 -27.13
CA ALA A 4 14.83 34.66 -25.72
C ALA A 4 14.32 33.21 -25.44
N GLY A 5 13.56 32.63 -26.37
CA GLY A 5 13.09 31.26 -26.27
C GLY A 5 14.21 30.22 -26.41
N VAL A 6 15.14 30.47 -27.36
CA VAL A 6 16.27 29.55 -27.59
C VAL A 6 17.21 29.51 -26.40
N GLY A 7 17.47 30.66 -25.75
CA GLY A 7 18.33 30.73 -24.54
C GLY A 7 17.77 29.94 -23.35
N LEU A 8 16.47 30.02 -23.13
CA LEU A 8 15.81 29.29 -22.03
C LEU A 8 15.90 27.77 -22.24
N HIS A 9 15.69 27.28 -23.43
CA HIS A 9 15.79 25.85 -23.76
C HIS A 9 17.19 25.28 -23.56
N VAL A 10 18.23 26.07 -23.94
CA VAL A 10 19.63 25.67 -23.72
C VAL A 10 19.96 25.58 -22.24
N ILE A 11 19.48 26.53 -21.41
CA ILE A 11 19.68 26.50 -19.96
C ILE A 11 19.03 25.28 -19.33
N ILE A 12 17.80 24.95 -19.74
CA ILE A 12 17.07 23.76 -19.23
C ILE A 12 17.78 22.47 -19.66
N ALA A 13 18.25 22.37 -20.91
CA ALA A 13 18.98 21.21 -21.38
C ALA A 13 20.32 21.04 -20.63
N LEU A 14 21.03 22.14 -20.36
CA LEU A 14 22.28 22.14 -19.58
C LEU A 14 22.04 21.68 -18.13
N PHE A 15 20.96 22.14 -17.51
CA PHE A 15 20.57 21.70 -16.15
C PHE A 15 20.36 20.19 -16.13
N PHE A 16 19.59 19.63 -17.05
CA PHE A 16 19.34 18.18 -17.11
C PHE A 16 20.60 17.39 -17.50
N ALA A 17 21.48 17.93 -18.32
CA ALA A 17 22.76 17.30 -18.63
C ALA A 17 23.65 17.18 -17.39
N VAL A 18 23.77 18.26 -16.61
CA VAL A 18 24.50 18.24 -15.33
C VAL A 18 23.86 17.28 -14.33
N HIS A 19 22.53 17.24 -14.27
CA HIS A 19 21.80 16.31 -13.41
C HIS A 19 22.07 14.84 -13.85
N ALA A 20 22.04 14.54 -15.14
CA ALA A 20 22.31 13.19 -15.68
C ALA A 20 23.72 12.71 -15.33
N VAL A 21 24.72 13.57 -15.43
CA VAL A 21 26.12 13.27 -15.06
C VAL A 21 26.23 13.02 -13.55
N ARG A 22 25.63 13.88 -12.72
CA ARG A 22 25.69 13.76 -11.24
C ARG A 22 24.97 12.53 -10.69
N THR A 23 23.92 12.07 -11.38
CA THR A 23 23.12 10.89 -10.95
C THR A 23 23.62 9.60 -11.56
N GLY A 24 24.75 9.62 -12.33
CA GLY A 24 25.34 8.42 -12.93
C GLY A 24 24.45 7.78 -14.01
N GLN A 25 23.60 8.56 -14.63
CA GLN A 25 22.74 8.07 -15.71
C GLN A 25 23.55 7.74 -16.96
N ASN A 26 23.03 6.80 -17.76
CA ASN A 26 23.72 6.31 -18.95
C ASN A 26 24.02 7.46 -19.92
N ASN A 27 25.23 7.55 -20.46
CA ASN A 27 25.70 8.60 -21.41
C ASN A 27 24.80 8.79 -22.65
N TYR A 28 23.97 7.79 -22.94
CA TYR A 28 22.94 7.87 -23.98
C TYR A 28 21.97 9.05 -23.79
N TRP A 29 21.63 9.41 -22.54
CA TRP A 29 20.76 10.55 -22.24
C TRP A 29 21.38 11.90 -22.59
N LEU A 30 22.70 12.03 -22.46
CA LEU A 30 23.42 13.24 -22.89
C LEU A 30 23.29 13.45 -24.38
N PHE A 31 23.36 12.37 -25.17
CA PHE A 31 23.21 12.45 -26.62
C PHE A 31 21.79 12.89 -27.04
N ILE A 32 20.75 12.34 -26.35
CA ILE A 32 19.36 12.73 -26.61
C ILE A 32 19.10 14.19 -26.24
N LEU A 33 19.62 14.65 -25.09
CA LEU A 33 19.49 16.04 -24.65
C LEU A 33 20.19 17.02 -25.58
N LEU A 34 21.32 16.62 -26.16
CA LEU A 34 22.10 17.46 -27.08
C LEU A 34 21.50 17.49 -28.49
N ALA A 35 21.03 16.34 -29.02
CA ALA A 35 20.45 16.22 -30.35
C ALA A 35 19.05 16.87 -30.46
N PHE A 36 18.26 16.80 -29.39
CA PHE A 36 16.89 17.32 -29.34
C PHE A 36 16.64 18.09 -28.03
N PRO A 37 17.14 19.33 -27.89
CA PRO A 37 17.14 20.03 -26.58
C PRO A 37 15.76 20.21 -25.96
N PHE A 38 14.72 20.41 -26.75
CA PHE A 38 13.36 20.57 -26.27
C PHE A 38 12.70 19.22 -25.95
N LEU A 39 12.64 18.33 -26.92
CA LEU A 39 12.00 17.02 -26.79
C LEU A 39 12.77 16.13 -25.79
N GLY A 40 14.10 16.14 -25.86
CA GLY A 40 14.97 15.41 -24.94
C GLY A 40 14.83 15.88 -23.50
N SER A 41 14.70 17.19 -23.27
CA SER A 41 14.46 17.74 -21.90
C SER A 41 13.11 17.31 -21.34
N VAL A 42 12.05 17.30 -22.15
CA VAL A 42 10.71 16.84 -21.72
C VAL A 42 10.72 15.35 -21.42
N VAL A 43 11.29 14.54 -22.31
CA VAL A 43 11.37 13.07 -22.11
C VAL A 43 12.24 12.74 -20.89
N TYR A 44 13.39 13.43 -20.74
CA TYR A 44 14.24 13.23 -19.57
C TYR A 44 13.54 13.64 -18.26
N ALA A 45 12.83 14.76 -18.27
CA ALA A 45 12.06 15.20 -17.11
C ALA A 45 11.00 14.16 -16.70
N ILE A 46 10.28 13.60 -17.67
CA ILE A 46 9.23 12.62 -17.42
C ILE A 46 9.82 11.26 -17.01
N ALA A 47 10.87 10.79 -17.69
CA ALA A 47 11.40 9.44 -17.52
C ALA A 47 12.38 9.29 -16.34
N ILE A 48 13.16 10.34 -16.04
CA ILE A 48 14.28 10.25 -15.09
C ILE A 48 14.12 11.22 -13.90
N TYR A 49 13.80 12.50 -14.18
CA TYR A 49 13.73 13.51 -13.13
C TYR A 49 12.47 13.39 -12.28
N LEU A 50 11.30 13.21 -12.91
CA LEU A 50 10.05 12.96 -12.15
C LEU A 50 10.09 11.66 -11.33
N PRO A 51 10.52 10.50 -11.87
CA PRO A 51 10.57 9.27 -11.09
C PRO A 51 11.45 9.33 -9.85
N ASN A 52 12.53 10.10 -9.89
CA ASN A 52 13.47 10.24 -8.76
C ASN A 52 13.06 11.31 -7.73
N SER A 53 12.01 12.07 -7.99
CA SER A 53 11.54 13.07 -7.04
C SER A 53 10.66 12.46 -5.97
N ARG A 54 10.83 12.86 -4.69
CA ARG A 54 10.01 12.41 -3.54
C ARG A 54 8.49 12.67 -3.71
N ARG A 55 8.09 13.41 -4.75
CA ARG A 55 6.69 13.69 -5.12
C ARG A 55 5.98 12.48 -5.76
N GLU A 56 6.71 11.45 -6.20
CA GLU A 56 6.11 10.28 -6.86
C GLU A 56 5.14 9.51 -5.97
N ARG A 57 5.43 9.40 -4.68
CA ARG A 57 4.53 8.67 -3.76
C ARG A 57 3.15 9.32 -3.72
N GLY A 58 3.10 10.66 -3.65
CA GLY A 58 1.83 11.39 -3.69
C GLY A 58 1.13 11.34 -5.03
N ALA A 59 1.87 11.50 -6.14
CA ALA A 59 1.28 11.45 -7.48
C ALA A 59 0.77 10.05 -7.83
N ARG A 60 1.52 8.99 -7.49
CA ARG A 60 1.05 7.60 -7.66
C ARG A 60 -0.16 7.28 -6.78
N GLN A 61 -0.21 7.81 -5.57
CA GLN A 61 -1.40 7.67 -4.71
C GLN A 61 -2.61 8.38 -5.33
N LEU A 62 -2.45 9.60 -5.83
CA LEU A 62 -3.53 10.32 -6.50
C LEU A 62 -4.01 9.61 -7.77
N VAL A 63 -3.10 9.11 -8.59
CA VAL A 63 -3.44 8.32 -9.80
C VAL A 63 -4.13 7.01 -9.41
N ARG A 64 -3.66 6.31 -8.37
CA ARG A 64 -4.34 5.11 -7.86
C ARG A 64 -5.71 5.42 -7.28
N GLN A 65 -5.86 6.52 -6.53
CA GLN A 65 -7.15 6.95 -6.01
C GLN A 65 -8.11 7.34 -7.13
N ALA A 66 -7.65 8.06 -8.14
CA ALA A 66 -8.44 8.39 -9.31
C ALA A 66 -8.82 7.14 -10.13
N ALA A 67 -7.89 6.20 -10.34
CA ALA A 67 -8.18 4.93 -10.99
C ALA A 67 -9.17 4.07 -10.19
N LYS A 68 -9.04 4.04 -8.85
CA LYS A 68 -9.96 3.35 -7.95
C LYS A 68 -11.36 3.98 -7.95
N SER A 69 -11.46 5.30 -8.14
CA SER A 69 -12.77 5.97 -8.28
C SER A 69 -13.45 5.72 -9.62
N LEU A 70 -12.68 5.39 -10.67
CA LEU A 70 -13.21 5.08 -12.00
C LEU A 70 -13.68 3.62 -12.12
N ASP A 71 -12.99 2.69 -11.47
CA ASP A 71 -13.39 1.27 -11.42
C ASP A 71 -12.96 0.65 -10.08
N PRO A 72 -13.79 0.80 -9.04
CA PRO A 72 -13.48 0.29 -7.69
C PRO A 72 -13.43 -1.24 -7.63
N THR A 73 -14.02 -1.93 -8.60
CA THR A 73 -14.08 -3.41 -8.64
C THR A 73 -12.96 -4.05 -9.46
N ARG A 74 -12.14 -3.25 -10.13
CA ARG A 74 -11.07 -3.76 -11.00
C ARG A 74 -10.07 -4.62 -10.23
N GLU A 75 -9.59 -4.13 -9.09
CA GLU A 75 -8.61 -4.86 -8.28
C GLU A 75 -9.17 -6.20 -7.78
N LEU A 76 -10.43 -6.23 -7.37
CA LEU A 76 -11.10 -7.47 -6.97
C LEU A 76 -11.19 -8.46 -8.14
N ARG A 77 -11.58 -8.01 -9.33
CA ARG A 77 -11.64 -8.88 -10.52
C ARG A 77 -10.26 -9.44 -10.90
N GLU A 78 -9.22 -8.60 -10.85
CA GLU A 78 -7.84 -9.02 -11.15
C GLU A 78 -7.31 -9.99 -10.08
N ALA A 79 -7.60 -9.75 -8.80
CA ALA A 79 -7.21 -10.64 -7.70
C ALA A 79 -7.93 -11.99 -7.78
N GLN A 80 -9.24 -11.98 -8.08
CA GLN A 80 -10.02 -13.20 -8.29
C GLN A 80 -9.46 -14.01 -9.46
N ALA A 81 -9.23 -13.38 -10.62
CA ALA A 81 -8.68 -14.06 -11.78
C ALA A 81 -7.27 -14.64 -11.52
N ALA A 82 -6.43 -13.93 -10.74
CA ALA A 82 -5.12 -14.44 -10.36
C ALA A 82 -5.22 -15.67 -9.44
N PHE A 83 -6.15 -15.66 -8.49
CA PHE A 83 -6.41 -16.78 -7.59
C PHE A 83 -6.99 -17.99 -8.36
N ASP A 84 -7.95 -17.78 -9.26
CA ASP A 84 -8.54 -18.81 -10.09
C ASP A 84 -7.51 -19.47 -11.02
N TYR A 85 -6.56 -18.67 -11.55
CA TYR A 85 -5.46 -19.19 -12.36
C TYR A 85 -4.46 -20.00 -11.53
N SER A 86 -4.14 -19.53 -10.32
CA SER A 86 -3.18 -20.18 -9.43
C SER A 86 -3.54 -19.88 -7.97
N ALA A 87 -4.07 -20.87 -7.27
CA ALA A 87 -4.48 -20.77 -5.86
C ALA A 87 -3.26 -20.81 -4.91
N THR A 88 -2.33 -19.87 -5.07
CA THR A 88 -1.20 -19.70 -4.15
C THR A 88 -1.62 -18.88 -2.93
N ALA A 89 -0.93 -19.07 -1.79
CA ALA A 89 -1.18 -18.26 -0.59
C ALA A 89 -1.07 -16.75 -0.86
N GLN A 90 -0.14 -16.33 -1.71
CA GLN A 90 0.02 -14.92 -2.09
C GLN A 90 -1.19 -14.36 -2.85
N ASN A 91 -1.73 -15.12 -3.80
CA ASN A 91 -2.92 -14.73 -4.54
C ASN A 91 -4.16 -14.76 -3.65
N GLU A 92 -4.24 -15.70 -2.71
CA GLU A 92 -5.32 -15.80 -1.72
C GLU A 92 -5.32 -14.60 -0.76
N ILE A 93 -4.16 -14.18 -0.26
CA ILE A 93 -4.01 -12.98 0.56
C ILE A 93 -4.41 -11.72 -0.24
N ARG A 94 -3.97 -11.60 -1.49
CA ARG A 94 -4.34 -10.48 -2.37
C ARG A 94 -5.85 -10.43 -2.59
N LEU A 95 -6.47 -11.58 -2.83
CA LEU A 95 -7.93 -11.68 -2.97
C LEU A 95 -8.64 -11.27 -1.68
N ALA A 96 -8.18 -11.75 -0.52
CA ALA A 96 -8.74 -11.38 0.78
C ALA A 96 -8.69 -9.86 1.02
N GLN A 97 -7.56 -9.23 0.72
CA GLN A 97 -7.40 -7.78 0.83
C GLN A 97 -8.36 -7.02 -0.10
N SER A 98 -8.47 -7.47 -1.37
CA SER A 98 -9.36 -6.86 -2.35
C SER A 98 -10.84 -7.02 -2.00
N LEU A 99 -11.23 -8.16 -1.43
CA LEU A 99 -12.57 -8.42 -0.91
C LEU A 99 -12.91 -7.49 0.26
N LEU A 100 -11.97 -7.31 1.20
CA LEU A 100 -12.17 -6.41 2.34
C LEU A 100 -12.35 -4.96 1.86
N GLU A 101 -11.52 -4.51 0.92
CA GLU A 101 -11.64 -3.19 0.33
C GLU A 101 -12.93 -2.98 -0.48
N ALA A 102 -13.48 -4.05 -1.05
CA ALA A 102 -14.75 -4.05 -1.77
C ALA A 102 -15.99 -4.16 -0.84
N GLY A 103 -15.81 -4.16 0.49
CA GLY A 103 -16.90 -4.25 1.46
C GLY A 103 -17.50 -5.66 1.56
N GLN A 104 -16.71 -6.70 1.28
CA GLN A 104 -17.10 -8.10 1.40
C GLN A 104 -16.33 -8.79 2.55
N PRO A 105 -16.50 -8.34 3.82
CA PRO A 105 -15.64 -8.72 4.92
C PRO A 105 -15.76 -10.20 5.31
N ARG A 106 -16.92 -10.81 5.16
CA ARG A 106 -17.09 -12.24 5.48
C ARG A 106 -16.28 -13.14 4.55
N GLN A 107 -16.26 -12.83 3.26
CA GLN A 107 -15.45 -13.57 2.29
C GLN A 107 -13.96 -13.29 2.50
N ALA A 108 -13.61 -12.02 2.75
CA ALA A 108 -12.23 -11.64 3.08
C ALA A 108 -11.68 -12.42 4.28
N LEU A 109 -12.47 -12.54 5.36
CA LEU A 109 -12.08 -13.31 6.55
C LEU A 109 -11.80 -14.78 6.20
N GLN A 110 -12.67 -15.44 5.42
CA GLN A 110 -12.48 -16.82 5.00
C GLN A 110 -11.17 -17.03 4.23
N HIS A 111 -10.83 -16.13 3.30
CA HIS A 111 -9.58 -16.20 2.54
C HIS A 111 -8.35 -15.88 3.39
N PHE A 112 -8.42 -14.92 4.32
CA PHE A 112 -7.33 -14.69 5.28
C PHE A 112 -7.08 -15.92 6.14
N GLU A 113 -8.12 -16.55 6.71
CA GLU A 113 -8.00 -17.76 7.53
C GLU A 113 -7.48 -18.95 6.70
N ALA A 114 -7.95 -19.10 5.47
CA ALA A 114 -7.49 -20.15 4.56
C ALA A 114 -6.01 -20.01 4.20
N SER A 115 -5.50 -18.78 4.11
CA SER A 115 -4.09 -18.50 3.82
C SER A 115 -3.14 -18.74 5.00
N MET A 116 -3.64 -18.78 6.26
CA MET A 116 -2.85 -19.04 7.47
C MET A 116 -2.45 -20.51 7.60
N LYS A 117 -1.71 -21.03 6.62
CA LYS A 117 -1.23 -22.43 6.57
C LYS A 117 0.26 -22.48 6.32
N GLY A 118 0.91 -23.55 6.76
CA GLY A 118 2.34 -23.78 6.53
C GLY A 118 3.21 -22.59 6.99
N PRO A 119 4.03 -22.00 6.10
CA PRO A 119 4.91 -20.88 6.47
C PRO A 119 4.18 -19.62 6.95
N PHE A 120 2.93 -19.45 6.56
CA PHE A 120 2.11 -18.26 6.85
C PHE A 120 1.23 -18.41 8.09
N ALA A 121 1.29 -19.56 8.79
CA ALA A 121 0.44 -19.83 9.95
C ALA A 121 0.57 -18.79 11.07
N ASN A 122 1.75 -18.19 11.21
CA ASN A 122 2.06 -17.19 12.24
C ASN A 122 2.33 -15.78 11.67
N ASP A 123 1.94 -15.52 10.42
CA ASP A 123 2.13 -14.21 9.80
C ASP A 123 1.21 -13.16 10.45
N LEU A 124 1.80 -12.14 11.06
CA LEU A 124 1.08 -11.11 11.80
C LEU A 124 0.27 -10.18 10.88
N GLU A 125 0.74 -9.95 9.65
CA GLU A 125 0.03 -9.10 8.68
C GLU A 125 -1.26 -9.79 8.21
N ILE A 126 -1.22 -11.10 7.98
CA ILE A 126 -2.41 -11.89 7.61
C ILE A 126 -3.40 -11.91 8.78
N ARG A 127 -2.91 -12.13 10.02
CA ARG A 127 -3.76 -12.10 11.22
C ARG A 127 -4.40 -10.73 11.45
N TRP A 128 -3.65 -9.67 11.19
CA TRP A 128 -4.18 -8.31 11.29
C TRP A 128 -5.26 -8.05 10.22
N GLY A 129 -5.06 -8.53 8.99
CA GLY A 129 -6.08 -8.50 7.95
C GLY A 129 -7.34 -9.27 8.32
N ALA A 130 -7.18 -10.48 8.88
CA ALA A 130 -8.28 -11.30 9.38
C ALA A 130 -9.04 -10.62 10.53
N ALA A 131 -8.34 -10.00 11.49
CA ALA A 131 -8.97 -9.27 12.59
C ALA A 131 -9.82 -8.09 12.09
N ARG A 132 -9.33 -7.33 11.12
CA ARG A 132 -10.10 -6.25 10.49
C ARG A 132 -11.34 -6.79 9.78
N ALA A 133 -11.15 -7.83 8.96
CA ALA A 133 -12.25 -8.47 8.25
C ALA A 133 -13.31 -9.04 9.21
N ALA A 134 -12.89 -9.61 10.34
CA ALA A 134 -13.79 -10.11 11.37
C ALA A 134 -14.61 -8.99 12.03
N LEU A 135 -13.98 -7.83 12.32
CA LEU A 135 -14.71 -6.67 12.88
C LEU A 135 -15.73 -6.13 11.87
N ASP A 136 -15.33 -5.97 10.62
CA ASP A 136 -16.22 -5.47 9.57
C ASP A 136 -17.33 -6.49 9.22
N ALA A 137 -17.10 -7.79 9.52
CA ALA A 137 -18.09 -8.87 9.39
C ALA A 137 -19.00 -9.02 10.62
N GLU A 138 -18.88 -8.13 11.61
CA GLU A 138 -19.62 -8.19 12.89
C GLU A 138 -19.32 -9.44 13.72
N GLN A 139 -18.06 -9.93 13.68
CA GLN A 139 -17.57 -11.08 14.41
C GLN A 139 -16.48 -10.66 15.43
N PRO A 140 -16.81 -9.90 16.47
CA PRO A 140 -15.82 -9.32 17.39
C PRO A 140 -15.03 -10.38 18.18
N GLN A 141 -15.61 -11.54 18.47
CA GLN A 141 -14.91 -12.64 19.15
C GLN A 141 -13.77 -13.18 18.28
N THR A 142 -14.02 -13.42 17.01
CA THR A 142 -13.01 -13.86 16.02
C THR A 142 -11.91 -12.82 15.89
N ALA A 143 -12.27 -11.54 15.81
CA ALA A 143 -11.31 -10.45 15.77
C ALA A 143 -10.38 -10.46 17.00
N LEU A 144 -10.94 -10.58 18.21
CA LEU A 144 -10.15 -10.66 19.45
C LEU A 144 -9.21 -11.85 19.48
N GLN A 145 -9.60 -13.01 18.94
CA GLN A 145 -8.72 -14.18 18.86
C GLN A 145 -7.46 -13.85 18.03
N HIS A 146 -7.61 -13.25 16.86
CA HIS A 146 -6.47 -12.85 16.02
C HIS A 146 -5.63 -11.76 16.69
N LEU A 147 -6.25 -10.72 17.26
CA LEU A 147 -5.55 -9.59 17.87
C LEU A 147 -4.76 -10.01 19.13
N LYS A 148 -5.30 -10.90 19.94
CA LYS A 148 -4.58 -11.46 21.10
C LYS A 148 -3.34 -12.25 20.70
N VAL A 149 -3.42 -13.03 19.63
CA VAL A 149 -2.25 -13.74 19.12
C VAL A 149 -1.18 -12.74 18.62
N ILE A 150 -1.58 -11.67 17.94
CA ILE A 150 -0.64 -10.60 17.51
C ILE A 150 0.06 -10.01 18.74
N ALA A 151 -0.70 -9.54 19.72
CA ALA A 151 -0.16 -8.91 20.94
C ALA A 151 0.75 -9.84 21.76
N GLN A 152 0.47 -11.15 21.76
CA GLN A 152 1.30 -12.16 22.42
C GLN A 152 2.58 -12.50 21.65
N THR A 153 2.56 -12.39 20.32
CA THR A 153 3.71 -12.73 19.48
C THR A 153 4.69 -11.57 19.36
N ASP A 154 4.19 -10.35 19.14
CA ASP A 154 4.99 -9.12 19.10
C ASP A 154 4.14 -7.94 19.58
N ILE A 155 4.40 -7.49 20.80
CA ILE A 155 3.70 -6.39 21.44
C ILE A 155 3.89 -5.05 20.72
N ASN A 156 4.98 -4.90 19.96
CA ASN A 156 5.28 -3.67 19.22
C ASN A 156 4.70 -3.66 17.81
N TYR A 157 4.20 -4.81 17.35
CA TYR A 157 3.61 -4.90 16.01
C TYR A 157 2.33 -4.06 15.93
N ARG A 158 2.40 -2.93 15.22
CA ARG A 158 1.27 -1.99 15.02
C ARG A 158 0.51 -1.70 16.33
N ALA A 159 1.23 -1.50 17.45
CA ALA A 159 0.67 -1.48 18.80
C ALA A 159 -0.56 -0.56 18.92
N ASP A 160 -0.49 0.66 18.39
CA ASP A 160 -1.61 1.61 18.43
C ASP A 160 -2.84 1.11 17.64
N GLU A 161 -2.61 0.53 16.45
CA GLU A 161 -3.68 0.03 15.61
C GLU A 161 -4.31 -1.24 16.21
N VAL A 162 -3.50 -2.15 16.74
CA VAL A 162 -3.95 -3.37 17.43
C VAL A 162 -4.75 -3.00 18.66
N GLY A 163 -4.28 -2.08 19.50
CA GLY A 163 -5.01 -1.59 20.66
C GLY A 163 -6.36 -0.97 20.30
N LEU A 164 -6.40 -0.17 19.24
CA LEU A 164 -7.66 0.39 18.75
C LEU A 164 -8.65 -0.67 18.26
N LEU A 165 -8.17 -1.70 17.55
CA LEU A 165 -9.04 -2.77 17.08
C LEU A 165 -9.55 -3.64 18.23
N ILE A 166 -8.71 -3.90 19.26
CA ILE A 166 -9.13 -4.58 20.50
C ILE A 166 -10.25 -3.80 21.19
N ALA A 167 -10.07 -2.48 21.36
CA ALA A 167 -11.08 -1.61 21.94
C ALA A 167 -12.40 -1.63 21.16
N LYS A 168 -12.33 -1.56 19.83
CA LYS A 168 -13.50 -1.69 18.94
C LYS A 168 -14.21 -3.03 19.09
N ALA A 169 -13.44 -4.13 19.20
CA ALA A 169 -14.00 -5.45 19.35
C ALA A 169 -14.75 -5.62 20.70
N TYR A 170 -14.20 -5.12 21.81
CA TYR A 170 -14.89 -5.12 23.10
C TYR A 170 -16.12 -4.21 23.09
N ALA A 171 -16.04 -3.04 22.48
CA ALA A 171 -17.19 -2.16 22.33
C ALA A 171 -18.33 -2.82 21.53
N ALA A 172 -17.98 -3.55 20.46
CA ALA A 172 -18.95 -4.32 19.66
C ALA A 172 -19.57 -5.50 20.42
N GLN A 173 -18.88 -6.04 21.44
CA GLN A 173 -19.47 -7.03 22.36
C GLN A 173 -20.37 -6.42 23.44
N GLY A 174 -20.40 -5.10 23.59
CA GLY A 174 -21.07 -4.43 24.71
C GLY A 174 -20.30 -4.48 26.02
N ASP A 175 -19.05 -4.90 26.00
CA ASP A 175 -18.20 -5.06 27.18
C ASP A 175 -17.26 -3.83 27.35
N ASN A 176 -17.89 -2.69 27.59
CA ASN A 176 -17.18 -1.41 27.73
C ASN A 176 -16.19 -1.39 28.92
N ALA A 177 -16.37 -2.26 29.92
CA ALA A 177 -15.49 -2.33 31.08
C ALA A 177 -14.09 -2.87 30.72
N MET A 178 -14.00 -3.74 29.71
CA MET A 178 -12.73 -4.34 29.26
C MET A 178 -11.90 -3.42 28.38
N VAL A 179 -12.53 -2.45 27.71
CA VAL A 179 -11.85 -1.51 26.81
C VAL A 179 -10.73 -0.73 27.53
N GLY A 180 -11.01 -0.23 28.72
CA GLY A 180 -10.04 0.53 29.50
C GLY A 180 -8.88 -0.32 30.05
N HIS A 181 -9.14 -1.57 30.35
CA HIS A 181 -8.14 -2.49 30.89
C HIS A 181 -7.12 -2.93 29.82
N GLU A 182 -7.59 -3.30 28.63
CA GLU A 182 -6.72 -3.76 27.54
C GLU A 182 -5.84 -2.61 26.99
N GLN A 183 -6.37 -1.39 26.92
CA GLN A 183 -5.58 -0.23 26.54
C GLN A 183 -4.47 0.08 27.55
N GLY A 184 -4.73 -0.10 28.83
CA GLY A 184 -3.74 0.07 29.89
C GLY A 184 -2.57 -0.91 29.81
N VAL A 185 -2.82 -2.15 29.40
CA VAL A 185 -1.78 -3.18 29.24
C VAL A 185 -0.88 -2.90 28.05
N VAL A 186 -1.43 -2.39 26.95
CA VAL A 186 -0.66 -2.07 25.73
C VAL A 186 0.24 -0.83 25.92
N LEU A 187 -0.17 0.12 26.77
CA LEU A 187 0.57 1.37 27.02
C LEU A 187 1.56 1.28 28.20
N ALA A 188 1.42 0.26 29.07
CA ALA A 188 2.24 0.12 30.29
C ALA A 188 3.44 -0.85 30.12
N GLY A 189 3.62 -1.46 28.95
CA GLY A 189 4.76 -2.32 28.59
C GLY A 189 5.69 -1.66 27.62
#